data_bbb53af9cc8efcfd130389b79128a270
#
_entry.id   bbb53af9cc8efcfd130389b79128a270
#
_cell.length_a   1.000
_cell.length_b   1.000
_cell.length_c   1.000
_cell.angle_alpha   90.00
_cell.angle_beta   90.00
_cell.angle_gamma   90.00
#
_symmetry.space_group_name_H-M   'P 1'
#
loop_
_entity.id
_entity.type
_entity.pdbx_description
1 polymer ?
#
loop_
_entity_poly.entity_id
_entity_poly.type
_entity_poly.pdbx_seq_one_letter_code
_entity_poly.pdbx_strand_id
1 'polypeptide(L)'
;MPPPLPARARRVLREQFGLTRLRPGQTEVLASVLAGANTIAIMPTGSGKSLCYQLPALLRRGVTVVVSPLIALMRDQDEKLAEIGVDAAVFNSAVARADQERYRAGTAQARHPVMLVTPERLADRDFRAWLARHEVGLFVVDEAHCISQWGHDFRPDFLEIPAAIRALGSPPVLAMTATATDEVVQDIAATLAPRHCRIIKVGVYRPNLHYGVTPVNDEPHRVETVRNLVADCDGPAIVYTSTIKIAETLHDALTLAGHPAALYHGKLGAARRRTEQDAFMNGTARIMVATDAFGMGIDKPDVRLVVHAQMPGSLDAYYQETGRAGRDGEAARCVLVLDEKDKRVQSFFLANRYPSEALLRRIVAALRKQDRPMSLVQLREQLGDTALRKLQVAVRLLADAGILRRGARGTLRLQGSAGDDAIEMATHRYQERDERDRANLAAMVDYARSGRCRWHLLLAHFGESAQWQHCGHCDSCQLVAQAQAGADLGAAGQA
;
A
#
# COMPACT_ATOMS: atom_id res chain seq x y z
N MET A 1 -4.00 -7.96 -29.94
CA MET A 1 -5.13 -8.31 -29.04
C MET A 1 -4.71 -9.50 -28.18
N PRO A 2 -5.01 -9.52 -26.89
CA PRO A 2 -4.73 -10.69 -26.06
C PRO A 2 -5.56 -11.89 -26.57
N PRO A 3 -5.05 -13.13 -26.39
CA PRO A 3 -5.82 -14.31 -26.75
C PRO A 3 -7.11 -14.37 -25.92
N PRO A 4 -8.23 -14.81 -26.51
CA PRO A 4 -9.47 -14.95 -25.79
C PRO A 4 -9.33 -15.96 -24.65
N LEU A 5 -10.00 -15.69 -23.52
CA LEU A 5 -10.01 -16.63 -22.40
C LEU A 5 -10.62 -17.98 -22.82
N PRO A 6 -10.11 -19.11 -22.28
CA PRO A 6 -10.68 -20.43 -22.50
C PRO A 6 -12.19 -20.46 -22.20
N ALA A 7 -12.94 -21.28 -22.93
CA ALA A 7 -14.40 -21.41 -22.74
C ALA A 7 -14.78 -21.75 -21.29
N ARG A 8 -14.01 -22.63 -20.63
CA ARG A 8 -14.18 -22.99 -19.23
C ARG A 8 -14.03 -21.79 -18.30
N ALA A 9 -13.03 -20.92 -18.54
CA ALA A 9 -12.83 -19.70 -17.74
C ALA A 9 -14.00 -18.72 -17.89
N ARG A 10 -14.50 -18.53 -19.11
CA ARG A 10 -15.68 -17.68 -19.38
C ARG A 10 -16.96 -18.21 -18.73
N ARG A 11 -17.11 -19.54 -18.64
CA ARG A 11 -18.22 -20.18 -17.94
C ARG A 11 -18.15 -19.92 -16.43
N VAL A 12 -17.02 -20.23 -15.78
CA VAL A 12 -16.81 -19.97 -14.35
C VAL A 12 -16.99 -18.50 -14.00
N LEU A 13 -16.51 -17.59 -14.85
CA LEU A 13 -16.68 -16.15 -14.68
C LEU A 13 -18.15 -15.75 -14.58
N ARG A 14 -19.01 -16.33 -15.43
CA ARG A 14 -20.47 -16.05 -15.42
C ARG A 14 -21.19 -16.73 -14.27
N GLU A 15 -20.90 -18.01 -14.05
CA GLU A 15 -21.65 -18.87 -13.09
C GLU A 15 -21.31 -18.58 -11.65
N GLN A 16 -20.02 -18.30 -11.34
CA GLN A 16 -19.59 -18.09 -9.95
C GLN A 16 -19.36 -16.61 -9.60
N PHE A 17 -18.85 -15.82 -10.55
CA PHE A 17 -18.59 -14.39 -10.29
C PHE A 17 -19.71 -13.47 -10.79
N GLY A 18 -20.71 -13.97 -11.52
CA GLY A 18 -21.79 -13.14 -12.09
C GLY A 18 -21.32 -12.12 -13.15
N LEU A 19 -20.09 -12.27 -13.66
CA LEU A 19 -19.46 -11.29 -14.54
C LEU A 19 -19.57 -11.70 -16.00
N THR A 20 -20.10 -10.80 -16.84
CA THR A 20 -20.17 -10.96 -18.29
C THR A 20 -19.07 -10.22 -19.04
N ARG A 21 -18.46 -9.21 -18.40
CA ARG A 21 -17.38 -8.38 -18.95
C ARG A 21 -16.24 -8.26 -17.94
N LEU A 22 -15.03 -8.25 -18.45
CA LEU A 22 -13.82 -8.00 -17.68
C LEU A 22 -13.44 -6.52 -17.76
N ARG A 23 -12.82 -6.03 -16.71
CA ARG A 23 -12.23 -4.68 -16.68
C ARG A 23 -10.95 -4.66 -17.53
N PRO A 24 -10.49 -3.47 -17.96
CA PRO A 24 -9.24 -3.33 -18.70
C PRO A 24 -8.09 -4.06 -18.02
N GLY A 25 -7.26 -4.78 -18.79
CA GLY A 25 -6.11 -5.54 -18.34
C GLY A 25 -6.40 -6.89 -17.70
N GLN A 26 -7.61 -7.14 -17.18
CA GLN A 26 -7.93 -8.43 -16.56
C GLN A 26 -7.83 -9.59 -17.56
N THR A 27 -8.21 -9.41 -18.81
CA THR A 27 -8.13 -10.43 -19.85
C THR A 27 -6.69 -10.86 -20.09
N GLU A 28 -5.78 -9.91 -20.21
CA GLU A 28 -4.35 -10.13 -20.45
C GLU A 28 -3.69 -10.86 -19.28
N VAL A 29 -3.97 -10.41 -18.05
CA VAL A 29 -3.43 -11.02 -16.84
C VAL A 29 -3.96 -12.44 -16.68
N LEU A 30 -5.26 -12.66 -16.81
CA LEU A 30 -5.88 -13.99 -16.72
C LEU A 30 -5.36 -14.94 -17.79
N ALA A 31 -5.22 -14.50 -19.04
CA ALA A 31 -4.67 -15.30 -20.10
C ALA A 31 -3.21 -15.72 -19.82
N SER A 32 -2.40 -14.79 -19.31
CA SER A 32 -1.01 -15.06 -18.93
C SER A 32 -0.90 -16.07 -17.78
N VAL A 33 -1.66 -15.85 -16.71
CA VAL A 33 -1.66 -16.72 -15.52
C VAL A 33 -2.19 -18.13 -15.85
N LEU A 34 -3.27 -18.22 -16.62
CA LEU A 34 -3.84 -19.53 -17.04
C LEU A 34 -2.90 -20.30 -17.96
N ALA A 35 -2.08 -19.61 -18.76
CA ALA A 35 -1.01 -20.21 -19.54
C ALA A 35 0.20 -20.67 -18.70
N GLY A 36 0.23 -20.41 -17.39
CA GLY A 36 1.32 -20.77 -16.48
C GLY A 36 2.54 -19.86 -16.56
N ALA A 37 2.41 -18.67 -17.15
CA ALA A 37 3.50 -17.71 -17.23
C ALA A 37 3.65 -16.90 -15.91
N ASN A 38 4.90 -16.62 -15.52
CA ASN A 38 5.17 -15.64 -14.50
C ASN A 38 4.68 -14.27 -14.98
N THR A 39 3.93 -13.57 -14.15
CA THR A 39 3.22 -12.35 -14.54
C THR A 39 3.38 -11.27 -13.47
N ILE A 40 3.78 -10.08 -13.88
CA ILE A 40 3.69 -8.87 -13.04
C ILE A 40 2.55 -8.02 -13.60
N ALA A 41 1.55 -7.74 -12.77
CA ALA A 41 0.37 -6.97 -13.14
C ALA A 41 0.34 -5.65 -12.35
N ILE A 42 0.55 -4.53 -13.05
CA ILE A 42 0.40 -3.18 -12.51
C ILE A 42 -1.01 -2.72 -12.90
N MET A 43 -1.90 -2.72 -11.93
CA MET A 43 -3.32 -2.47 -12.12
C MET A 43 -3.83 -1.50 -11.06
N PRO A 44 -4.50 -0.40 -11.40
CA PRO A 44 -4.91 0.62 -10.44
C PRO A 44 -5.81 0.04 -9.35
N THR A 45 -5.89 0.74 -8.22
CA THR A 45 -6.83 0.40 -7.14
C THR A 45 -8.26 0.42 -7.71
N GLY A 46 -9.08 -0.57 -7.33
CA GLY A 46 -10.43 -0.70 -7.86
C GLY A 46 -10.55 -1.40 -9.22
N SER A 47 -9.45 -1.79 -9.87
CA SER A 47 -9.49 -2.53 -11.15
C SER A 47 -9.93 -4.00 -11.03
N GLY A 48 -10.17 -4.49 -9.81
CA GLY A 48 -10.55 -5.89 -9.56
C GLY A 48 -9.37 -6.87 -9.66
N LYS A 49 -8.21 -6.50 -9.11
CA LYS A 49 -6.99 -7.34 -9.06
C LYS A 49 -7.25 -8.73 -8.50
N SER A 50 -8.09 -8.87 -7.49
CA SER A 50 -8.38 -10.14 -6.82
C SER A 50 -8.93 -11.21 -7.77
N LEU A 51 -9.74 -10.83 -8.75
CA LEU A 51 -10.26 -11.75 -9.78
C LEU A 51 -9.11 -12.44 -10.56
N CYS A 52 -7.97 -11.76 -10.72
CA CYS A 52 -6.82 -12.27 -11.48
C CYS A 52 -6.16 -13.49 -10.84
N TYR A 53 -6.39 -13.76 -9.55
CA TYR A 53 -5.97 -15.01 -8.91
C TYR A 53 -7.16 -15.88 -8.48
N GLN A 54 -8.32 -15.31 -8.15
CA GLN A 54 -9.50 -16.07 -7.72
C GLN A 54 -10.02 -16.98 -8.85
N LEU A 55 -10.17 -16.44 -10.06
CA LEU A 55 -10.59 -17.25 -11.21
C LEU A 55 -9.56 -18.35 -11.56
N PRO A 56 -8.25 -18.10 -11.67
CA PRO A 56 -7.26 -19.16 -11.83
C PRO A 56 -7.26 -20.21 -10.72
N ALA A 57 -7.50 -19.83 -9.46
CA ALA A 57 -7.57 -20.79 -8.34
C ALA A 57 -8.64 -21.86 -8.53
N LEU A 58 -9.75 -21.53 -9.21
CA LEU A 58 -10.83 -22.46 -9.53
C LEU A 58 -10.56 -23.34 -10.76
N LEU A 59 -9.58 -22.96 -11.57
CA LEU A 59 -9.31 -23.60 -12.86
C LEU A 59 -8.03 -24.43 -12.88
N ARG A 60 -7.05 -24.06 -12.05
CA ARG A 60 -5.75 -24.73 -11.95
C ARG A 60 -5.82 -25.88 -10.93
N ARG A 61 -4.90 -26.82 -11.04
CA ARG A 61 -4.69 -27.85 -10.02
C ARG A 61 -3.78 -27.32 -8.92
N GLY A 62 -3.89 -27.92 -7.75
CA GLY A 62 -3.06 -27.57 -6.60
C GLY A 62 -3.57 -26.35 -5.83
N VAL A 63 -2.81 -25.94 -4.84
CA VAL A 63 -3.11 -24.82 -3.94
C VAL A 63 -2.72 -23.50 -4.59
N THR A 64 -3.55 -22.49 -4.44
CA THR A 64 -3.18 -21.09 -4.74
C THR A 64 -2.75 -20.40 -3.45
N VAL A 65 -1.46 -20.08 -3.36
CA VAL A 65 -0.89 -19.35 -2.21
C VAL A 65 -0.89 -17.88 -2.52
N VAL A 66 -1.57 -17.08 -1.70
CA VAL A 66 -1.65 -15.61 -1.84
C VAL A 66 -0.93 -14.96 -0.66
N VAL A 67 0.20 -14.35 -0.93
CA VAL A 67 0.94 -13.59 0.07
C VAL A 67 0.44 -12.15 0.08
N SER A 68 -0.12 -11.73 1.21
CA SER A 68 -0.59 -10.35 1.42
C SER A 68 -0.05 -9.80 2.75
N PRO A 69 0.44 -8.54 2.78
CA PRO A 69 0.96 -7.93 4.00
C PRO A 69 -0.15 -7.51 4.99
N LEU A 70 -1.42 -7.73 4.68
CA LEU A 70 -2.55 -7.06 5.31
C LEU A 70 -3.58 -8.04 5.85
N ILE A 71 -3.57 -8.22 7.16
CA ILE A 71 -4.50 -9.11 7.86
C ILE A 71 -5.97 -8.70 7.62
N ALA A 72 -6.26 -7.39 7.58
CA ALA A 72 -7.62 -6.91 7.32
C ALA A 72 -8.11 -7.26 5.91
N LEU A 73 -7.23 -7.11 4.90
CA LEU A 73 -7.55 -7.48 3.51
C LEU A 73 -7.74 -9.00 3.36
N MET A 74 -6.92 -9.79 4.05
CA MET A 74 -7.05 -11.24 4.03
C MET A 74 -8.43 -11.70 4.52
N ARG A 75 -8.97 -11.06 5.56
CA ARG A 75 -10.32 -11.36 6.06
C ARG A 75 -11.40 -10.99 5.05
N ASP A 76 -11.34 -9.80 4.48
CA ASP A 76 -12.28 -9.36 3.44
C ASP A 76 -12.25 -10.28 2.21
N GLN A 77 -11.04 -10.75 1.82
CA GLN A 77 -10.89 -11.71 0.75
C GLN A 77 -11.44 -13.11 1.10
N ASP A 78 -11.27 -13.55 2.35
CA ASP A 78 -11.81 -14.81 2.85
C ASP A 78 -13.35 -14.80 2.81
N GLU A 79 -13.97 -13.74 3.32
CA GLU A 79 -15.42 -13.54 3.28
C GLU A 79 -15.97 -13.54 1.84
N LYS A 80 -15.33 -12.79 0.92
CA LYS A 80 -15.71 -12.76 -0.50
C LYS A 80 -15.50 -14.09 -1.23
N LEU A 81 -14.46 -14.84 -0.87
CA LEU A 81 -14.27 -16.19 -1.41
C LEU A 81 -15.36 -17.15 -0.93
N ALA A 82 -15.74 -17.08 0.35
CA ALA A 82 -16.82 -17.87 0.90
C ALA A 82 -18.17 -17.58 0.23
N GLU A 83 -18.48 -16.31 -0.09
CA GLU A 83 -19.69 -15.90 -0.83
C GLU A 83 -19.82 -16.59 -2.20
N ILE A 84 -18.70 -16.85 -2.88
CA ILE A 84 -18.66 -17.54 -4.18
C ILE A 84 -18.41 -19.05 -4.04
N GLY A 85 -18.49 -19.61 -2.83
CA GLY A 85 -18.33 -21.03 -2.54
C GLY A 85 -16.89 -21.54 -2.71
N VAL A 86 -15.88 -20.68 -2.50
CA VAL A 86 -14.46 -21.06 -2.56
C VAL A 86 -13.91 -21.18 -1.15
N ASP A 87 -13.38 -22.35 -0.82
CA ASP A 87 -12.70 -22.55 0.47
C ASP A 87 -11.38 -21.80 0.48
N ALA A 88 -11.19 -20.96 1.50
CA ALA A 88 -9.94 -20.28 1.77
C ALA A 88 -9.44 -20.59 3.19
N ALA A 89 -8.12 -20.63 3.34
CA ALA A 89 -7.48 -20.79 4.63
C ALA A 89 -6.61 -19.57 4.94
N VAL A 90 -6.77 -18.97 6.12
CA VAL A 90 -6.06 -17.75 6.52
C VAL A 90 -4.97 -18.07 7.53
N PHE A 91 -3.72 -17.76 7.19
CA PHE A 91 -2.55 -17.99 8.02
C PHE A 91 -1.83 -16.67 8.36
N ASN A 92 -2.09 -16.12 9.53
CA ASN A 92 -1.45 -14.92 10.04
C ASN A 92 -1.25 -15.00 11.57
N SER A 93 -0.63 -13.98 12.15
CA SER A 93 -0.34 -13.93 13.59
C SER A 93 -1.59 -13.71 14.48
N ALA A 94 -2.72 -13.29 13.90
CA ALA A 94 -3.95 -13.02 14.63
C ALA A 94 -4.88 -14.25 14.69
N VAL A 95 -4.63 -15.28 13.87
CA VAL A 95 -5.45 -16.52 13.87
C VAL A 95 -5.00 -17.43 14.99
N ALA A 96 -5.96 -17.91 15.80
CA ALA A 96 -5.68 -18.83 16.88
C ALA A 96 -5.05 -20.14 16.38
N ARG A 97 -4.20 -20.77 17.21
CA ARG A 97 -3.49 -22.01 16.83
C ARG A 97 -4.45 -23.15 16.46
N ALA A 98 -5.55 -23.27 17.19
CA ALA A 98 -6.58 -24.27 16.88
C ALA A 98 -7.23 -24.07 15.52
N ASP A 99 -7.49 -22.83 15.11
CA ASP A 99 -8.02 -22.51 13.78
C ASP A 99 -7.01 -22.81 12.68
N GLN A 100 -5.72 -22.50 12.93
CA GLN A 100 -4.65 -22.87 11.99
C GLN A 100 -4.54 -24.38 11.80
N GLU A 101 -4.71 -25.18 12.84
CA GLU A 101 -4.73 -26.64 12.76
C GLU A 101 -5.94 -27.13 11.99
N ARG A 102 -7.12 -26.53 12.21
CA ARG A 102 -8.34 -26.81 11.43
C ARG A 102 -8.18 -26.49 9.95
N TYR A 103 -7.60 -25.34 9.61
CA TYR A 103 -7.26 -24.97 8.24
C TYR A 103 -6.29 -25.97 7.59
N ARG A 104 -5.25 -26.40 8.33
CA ARG A 104 -4.31 -27.43 7.84
C ARG A 104 -4.99 -28.76 7.52
N ALA A 105 -5.93 -29.18 8.34
CA ALA A 105 -6.71 -30.40 8.12
C ALA A 105 -7.68 -30.24 6.92
N GLY A 106 -8.37 -29.09 6.82
CA GLY A 106 -9.33 -28.80 5.76
C GLY A 106 -8.68 -28.63 4.39
N THR A 107 -7.47 -28.06 4.32
CA THR A 107 -6.76 -27.82 3.06
C THR A 107 -6.51 -29.10 2.27
N ALA A 108 -6.22 -30.21 2.95
CA ALA A 108 -6.01 -31.51 2.30
C ALA A 108 -7.27 -32.05 1.61
N GLN A 109 -8.46 -31.57 2.00
CA GLN A 109 -9.76 -32.02 1.48
C GLN A 109 -10.40 -31.02 0.51
N ALA A 110 -9.91 -29.77 0.47
CA ALA A 110 -10.48 -28.74 -0.38
C ALA A 110 -10.18 -29.00 -1.86
N ARG A 111 -11.21 -28.85 -2.72
CA ARG A 111 -11.09 -29.13 -4.17
C ARG A 111 -10.21 -28.08 -4.88
N HIS A 112 -10.27 -26.83 -4.41
CA HIS A 112 -9.52 -25.69 -4.95
C HIS A 112 -9.12 -24.77 -3.80
N PRO A 113 -8.18 -25.18 -2.95
CA PRO A 113 -7.84 -24.39 -1.77
C PRO A 113 -7.09 -23.12 -2.16
N VAL A 114 -7.55 -22.00 -1.60
CA VAL A 114 -6.84 -20.74 -1.58
C VAL A 114 -6.24 -20.56 -0.19
N MET A 115 -4.96 -20.24 -0.11
CA MET A 115 -4.27 -19.93 1.15
C MET A 115 -3.87 -18.47 1.16
N LEU A 116 -4.43 -17.70 2.07
CA LEU A 116 -4.04 -16.33 2.36
C LEU A 116 -2.98 -16.34 3.47
N VAL A 117 -1.79 -15.88 3.19
CA VAL A 117 -0.62 -16.02 4.07
C VAL A 117 0.08 -14.67 4.24
N THR A 118 0.45 -14.30 5.48
CA THR A 118 1.32 -13.13 5.66
C THR A 118 2.79 -13.46 5.36
N PRO A 119 3.62 -12.48 4.94
CA PRO A 119 5.04 -12.69 4.70
C PRO A 119 5.78 -13.25 5.92
N GLU A 120 5.44 -12.76 7.13
CA GLU A 120 6.04 -13.21 8.39
C GLU A 120 5.72 -14.69 8.65
N ARG A 121 4.50 -15.14 8.30
CA ARG A 121 4.11 -16.54 8.43
C ARG A 121 4.81 -17.41 7.41
N LEU A 122 5.01 -16.89 6.20
CA LEU A 122 5.77 -17.59 5.15
C LEU A 122 7.27 -17.70 5.49
N ALA A 123 7.83 -16.79 6.29
CA ALA A 123 9.19 -16.86 6.78
C ALA A 123 9.43 -17.99 7.82
N ASP A 124 8.36 -18.52 8.45
CA ASP A 124 8.40 -19.64 9.38
C ASP A 124 8.80 -20.95 8.64
N ARG A 125 9.88 -21.57 9.09
CA ARG A 125 10.44 -22.79 8.45
C ARG A 125 9.50 -23.99 8.54
N ASP A 126 8.83 -24.17 9.67
CA ASP A 126 7.92 -25.32 9.88
C ASP A 126 6.65 -25.15 9.04
N PHE A 127 6.17 -23.94 8.89
CA PHE A 127 5.05 -23.63 8.01
C PHE A 127 5.42 -23.87 6.55
N ARG A 128 6.58 -23.42 6.10
CA ARG A 128 7.07 -23.69 4.71
C ARG A 128 7.23 -25.18 4.43
N ALA A 129 7.81 -25.93 5.38
CA ALA A 129 7.98 -27.37 5.25
C ALA A 129 6.63 -28.12 5.19
N TRP A 130 5.63 -27.64 5.93
CA TRP A 130 4.26 -28.15 5.83
C TRP A 130 3.64 -27.80 4.47
N LEU A 131 3.74 -26.54 4.03
CA LEU A 131 3.19 -26.07 2.76
C LEU A 131 3.81 -26.79 1.55
N ALA A 132 5.10 -27.10 1.60
CA ALA A 132 5.82 -27.82 0.55
C ALA A 132 5.36 -29.27 0.34
N ARG A 133 4.50 -29.82 1.21
CA ARG A 133 3.86 -31.14 1.01
C ARG A 133 2.65 -31.05 0.08
N HIS A 134 2.23 -29.86 -0.30
CA HIS A 134 1.09 -29.61 -1.18
C HIS A 134 1.58 -29.19 -2.57
N GLU A 135 0.89 -29.60 -3.61
CA GLU A 135 1.14 -29.09 -4.95
C GLU A 135 0.67 -27.63 -5.00
N VAL A 136 1.60 -26.68 -5.21
CA VAL A 136 1.26 -25.26 -5.38
C VAL A 136 1.08 -24.97 -6.85
N GLY A 137 -0.16 -24.72 -7.26
CA GLY A 137 -0.52 -24.46 -8.67
C GLY A 137 -0.31 -23.01 -9.08
N LEU A 138 -0.35 -22.07 -8.14
CA LEU A 138 -0.13 -20.64 -8.37
C LEU A 138 0.39 -19.98 -7.09
N PHE A 139 1.42 -19.15 -7.22
CA PHE A 139 1.93 -18.33 -6.14
C PHE A 139 1.66 -16.85 -6.44
N VAL A 140 0.92 -16.19 -5.58
CA VAL A 140 0.48 -14.79 -5.75
C VAL A 140 1.17 -13.92 -4.73
N VAL A 141 1.71 -12.81 -5.18
CA VAL A 141 2.25 -11.75 -4.32
C VAL A 141 1.40 -10.50 -4.51
N ASP A 142 0.53 -10.25 -3.55
CA ASP A 142 -0.26 -9.02 -3.51
C ASP A 142 0.55 -7.90 -2.89
N GLU A 143 0.28 -6.66 -3.31
CA GLU A 143 1.07 -5.46 -2.97
C GLU A 143 2.59 -5.69 -3.21
N ALA A 144 2.92 -6.23 -4.39
CA ALA A 144 4.28 -6.65 -4.73
C ALA A 144 5.32 -5.53 -4.67
N HIS A 145 4.90 -4.25 -4.70
CA HIS A 145 5.79 -3.11 -4.46
C HIS A 145 6.49 -3.17 -3.10
N CYS A 146 5.90 -3.88 -2.11
CA CYS A 146 6.51 -4.08 -0.79
C CYS A 146 7.81 -4.89 -0.83
N ILE A 147 8.10 -5.62 -1.92
CA ILE A 147 9.34 -6.38 -2.08
C ILE A 147 10.51 -5.49 -2.46
N SER A 148 10.22 -4.40 -3.17
CA SER A 148 11.23 -3.48 -3.64
C SER A 148 11.70 -2.56 -2.52
N GLN A 149 13.01 -2.51 -2.33
CA GLN A 149 13.61 -1.53 -1.42
C GLN A 149 13.36 -0.09 -1.89
N TRP A 150 12.97 0.06 -3.14
CA TRP A 150 12.64 1.32 -3.81
C TRP A 150 11.14 1.66 -3.73
N GLY A 151 10.30 0.74 -3.28
CA GLY A 151 8.87 0.95 -3.06
C GLY A 151 8.59 1.83 -1.84
N HIS A 152 7.47 2.53 -1.87
CA HIS A 152 7.05 3.44 -0.79
C HIS A 152 6.71 2.72 0.55
N ASP A 153 6.37 1.43 0.51
CA ASP A 153 6.03 0.59 1.67
C ASP A 153 6.87 -0.70 1.70
N PHE A 154 8.20 -0.56 1.61
CA PHE A 154 9.09 -1.70 1.70
C PHE A 154 8.94 -2.47 3.01
N ARG A 155 8.81 -3.80 2.90
CA ARG A 155 8.70 -4.71 4.04
C ARG A 155 9.77 -5.80 3.97
N PRO A 156 10.72 -5.82 4.91
CA PRO A 156 11.82 -6.80 4.90
C PRO A 156 11.39 -8.26 4.85
N ASP A 157 10.22 -8.59 5.42
CA ASP A 157 9.70 -9.97 5.42
C ASP A 157 9.38 -10.47 4.01
N PHE A 158 9.17 -9.57 3.03
CA PHE A 158 9.01 -9.92 1.62
C PHE A 158 10.29 -10.45 0.96
N LEU A 159 11.47 -10.19 1.53
CA LEU A 159 12.75 -10.72 1.03
C LEU A 159 12.87 -12.24 1.19
N GLU A 160 12.05 -12.85 2.04
CA GLU A 160 11.98 -14.31 2.21
C GLU A 160 11.13 -15.00 1.12
N ILE A 161 10.32 -14.25 0.36
CA ILE A 161 9.42 -14.79 -0.67
C ILE A 161 10.17 -15.58 -1.75
N PRO A 162 11.29 -15.12 -2.33
CA PRO A 162 12.02 -15.89 -3.34
C PRO A 162 12.51 -17.26 -2.83
N ALA A 163 12.94 -17.32 -1.56
CA ALA A 163 13.34 -18.58 -0.93
C ALA A 163 12.15 -19.52 -0.75
N ALA A 164 10.97 -18.99 -0.40
CA ALA A 164 9.75 -19.75 -0.30
C ALA A 164 9.29 -20.29 -1.68
N ILE A 165 9.29 -19.48 -2.72
CA ILE A 165 8.95 -19.89 -4.10
C ILE A 165 9.81 -21.07 -4.54
N ARG A 166 11.14 -21.01 -4.30
CA ARG A 166 12.05 -22.13 -4.61
C ARG A 166 11.74 -23.39 -3.80
N ALA A 167 11.46 -23.24 -2.52
CA ALA A 167 11.12 -24.37 -1.64
C ALA A 167 9.80 -25.06 -2.02
N LEU A 168 8.89 -24.33 -2.69
CA LEU A 168 7.59 -24.80 -3.15
C LEU A 168 7.63 -25.35 -4.60
N GLY A 169 8.81 -25.59 -5.16
CA GLY A 169 8.95 -26.15 -6.51
C GLY A 169 8.85 -25.14 -7.65
N SER A 170 9.02 -23.86 -7.36
CA SER A 170 8.98 -22.76 -8.34
C SER A 170 7.69 -22.75 -9.18
N PRO A 171 6.52 -22.68 -8.54
CA PRO A 171 5.24 -22.55 -9.24
C PRO A 171 5.19 -21.25 -10.05
N PRO A 172 4.25 -21.12 -11.02
CA PRO A 172 4.00 -19.86 -11.68
C PRO A 172 3.68 -18.75 -10.67
N VAL A 173 4.25 -17.56 -10.90
CA VAL A 173 4.12 -16.40 -9.99
C VAL A 173 3.24 -15.34 -10.63
N LEU A 174 2.27 -14.84 -9.87
CA LEU A 174 1.53 -13.61 -10.18
C LEU A 174 1.87 -12.55 -9.13
N ALA A 175 2.64 -11.54 -9.51
CA ALA A 175 2.89 -10.37 -8.67
C ALA A 175 1.95 -9.24 -9.07
N MET A 176 1.24 -8.66 -8.10
CA MET A 176 0.26 -7.60 -8.34
C MET A 176 0.56 -6.38 -7.48
N THR A 177 0.41 -5.21 -8.08
CA THR A 177 0.46 -3.93 -7.35
C THR A 177 -0.45 -2.90 -8.01
N ALA A 178 -0.86 -1.89 -7.24
CA ALA A 178 -1.63 -0.77 -7.76
C ALA A 178 -0.74 0.24 -8.51
N THR A 179 0.46 0.45 -8.02
CA THR A 179 1.42 1.44 -8.47
C THR A 179 2.82 0.86 -8.47
N ALA A 180 3.57 1.15 -9.50
CA ALA A 180 5.01 0.88 -9.52
C ALA A 180 5.67 1.74 -10.60
N THR A 181 6.77 2.41 -10.25
CA THR A 181 7.67 3.01 -11.22
C THR A 181 8.42 1.92 -11.99
N ASP A 182 9.03 2.24 -13.11
CA ASP A 182 9.78 1.26 -13.91
C ASP A 182 10.89 0.57 -13.09
N GLU A 183 11.56 1.30 -12.21
CA GLU A 183 12.57 0.75 -11.31
C GLU A 183 12.00 -0.28 -10.35
N VAL A 184 10.84 0.02 -9.74
CA VAL A 184 10.14 -0.92 -8.84
C VAL A 184 9.71 -2.17 -9.61
N VAL A 185 9.23 -2.03 -10.84
CA VAL A 185 8.84 -3.17 -11.69
C VAL A 185 10.05 -4.05 -12.00
N GLN A 186 11.19 -3.46 -12.34
CA GLN A 186 12.43 -4.19 -12.62
C GLN A 186 12.93 -4.94 -11.37
N ASP A 187 12.87 -4.32 -10.21
CA ASP A 187 13.27 -4.93 -8.94
C ASP A 187 12.35 -6.10 -8.57
N ILE A 188 11.04 -5.94 -8.73
CA ILE A 188 10.07 -7.05 -8.55
C ILE A 188 10.39 -8.20 -9.52
N ALA A 189 10.66 -7.90 -10.79
CA ALA A 189 10.96 -8.91 -11.80
C ALA A 189 12.26 -9.67 -11.47
N ALA A 190 13.32 -8.95 -11.12
CA ALA A 190 14.60 -9.54 -10.75
C ALA A 190 14.49 -10.42 -9.50
N THR A 191 13.65 -10.03 -8.55
CA THR A 191 13.50 -10.71 -7.26
C THR A 191 12.59 -11.94 -7.35
N LEU A 192 11.40 -11.81 -7.98
CA LEU A 192 10.38 -12.87 -7.97
C LEU A 192 10.42 -13.81 -9.18
N ALA A 193 10.79 -13.31 -10.33
CA ALA A 193 10.69 -14.05 -11.60
C ALA A 193 11.85 -13.73 -12.53
N PRO A 194 13.09 -14.11 -12.17
CA PRO A 194 14.29 -13.73 -12.92
C PRO A 194 14.36 -14.32 -14.34
N ARG A 195 13.48 -15.28 -14.69
CA ARG A 195 13.41 -15.89 -16.02
C ARG A 195 12.02 -15.73 -16.60
N HIS A 196 11.89 -15.06 -17.75
CA HIS A 196 10.67 -14.95 -18.55
C HIS A 196 9.42 -14.52 -17.75
N CYS A 197 9.36 -13.23 -17.42
CA CYS A 197 8.21 -12.62 -16.79
C CYS A 197 7.43 -11.75 -17.78
N ARG A 198 6.11 -11.88 -17.82
CA ARG A 198 5.23 -10.97 -18.56
C ARG A 198 4.89 -9.78 -17.66
N ILE A 199 5.18 -8.58 -18.10
CA ILE A 199 4.81 -7.35 -17.42
C ILE A 199 3.58 -6.77 -18.13
N ILE A 200 2.48 -6.59 -17.39
CA ILE A 200 1.22 -6.07 -17.89
C ILE A 200 0.90 -4.80 -17.09
N LYS A 201 0.97 -3.65 -17.77
CA LYS A 201 0.60 -2.33 -17.22
C LYS A 201 -0.74 -1.92 -17.80
N VAL A 202 -1.71 -1.64 -16.94
CA VAL A 202 -3.08 -1.26 -17.33
C VAL A 202 -3.25 0.25 -17.44
N GLY A 203 -2.28 0.98 -16.91
CA GLY A 203 -2.35 2.43 -16.77
C GLY A 203 -2.98 2.86 -15.45
N VAL A 204 -2.55 4.04 -14.97
CA VAL A 204 -3.03 4.59 -13.69
C VAL A 204 -4.17 5.60 -13.88
N TYR A 205 -4.49 6.02 -15.12
CA TYR A 205 -5.51 7.02 -15.40
C TYR A 205 -6.92 6.53 -15.05
N ARG A 206 -7.62 7.31 -14.24
CA ARG A 206 -9.02 7.08 -13.86
C ARG A 206 -9.85 8.32 -14.14
N PRO A 207 -10.57 8.38 -15.27
CA PRO A 207 -11.27 9.58 -15.73
C PRO A 207 -12.39 10.03 -14.77
N ASN A 208 -12.89 9.16 -13.93
CA ASN A 208 -13.92 9.46 -12.94
C ASN A 208 -13.39 10.15 -11.67
N LEU A 209 -12.06 10.30 -11.50
CA LEU A 209 -11.49 10.99 -10.34
C LEU A 209 -11.12 12.44 -10.67
N HIS A 210 -11.72 13.38 -9.95
CA HIS A 210 -11.54 14.81 -10.10
C HIS A 210 -10.57 15.32 -9.01
N TYR A 211 -9.36 15.63 -9.41
CA TYR A 211 -8.31 16.12 -8.48
C TYR A 211 -8.37 17.64 -8.32
N GLY A 212 -8.16 18.10 -7.08
CA GLY A 212 -8.03 19.51 -6.76
C GLY A 212 -7.12 19.76 -5.57
N VAL A 213 -6.59 20.98 -5.48
CA VAL A 213 -5.79 21.48 -4.36
C VAL A 213 -6.41 22.77 -3.84
N THR A 214 -6.69 22.81 -2.55
CA THR A 214 -7.26 23.98 -1.86
C THR A 214 -6.26 24.51 -0.85
N PRO A 215 -5.69 25.70 -1.04
CA PRO A 215 -4.74 26.28 -0.09
C PRO A 215 -5.46 26.76 1.17
N VAL A 216 -4.79 26.59 2.32
CA VAL A 216 -5.23 27.10 3.63
C VAL A 216 -4.05 27.73 4.38
N ASN A 217 -4.34 28.66 5.29
CA ASN A 217 -3.32 29.45 5.96
C ASN A 217 -3.00 28.96 7.38
N ASP A 218 -3.97 28.29 8.02
CA ASP A 218 -3.88 27.83 9.41
C ASP A 218 -4.82 26.66 9.70
N GLU A 219 -4.75 26.14 10.93
CA GLU A 219 -5.55 25.00 11.37
C GLU A 219 -7.07 25.30 11.41
N PRO A 220 -7.57 26.47 11.92
CA PRO A 220 -8.99 26.81 11.82
C PRO A 220 -9.52 26.84 10.39
N HIS A 221 -8.81 27.46 9.46
CA HIS A 221 -9.18 27.50 8.03
C HIS A 221 -9.17 26.10 7.40
N ARG A 222 -8.24 25.23 7.80
CA ARG A 222 -8.22 23.82 7.41
C ARG A 222 -9.49 23.08 7.86
N VAL A 223 -9.87 23.23 9.13
CA VAL A 223 -11.07 22.59 9.70
C VAL A 223 -12.32 23.07 8.98
N GLU A 224 -12.46 24.37 8.75
CA GLU A 224 -13.58 24.97 8.01
C GLU A 224 -13.64 24.43 6.57
N THR A 225 -12.52 24.43 5.87
CA THR A 225 -12.41 23.92 4.50
C THR A 225 -12.83 22.44 4.41
N VAL A 226 -12.32 21.59 5.31
CA VAL A 226 -12.70 20.17 5.33
C VAL A 226 -14.18 20.00 5.62
N ARG A 227 -14.74 20.75 6.57
CA ARG A 227 -16.19 20.74 6.89
C ARG A 227 -17.02 21.09 5.68
N ASN A 228 -16.66 22.15 4.95
CA ASN A 228 -17.40 22.60 3.77
C ASN A 228 -17.32 21.55 2.65
N LEU A 229 -16.12 20.97 2.37
CA LEU A 229 -15.95 19.90 1.38
C LEU A 229 -16.80 18.67 1.67
N VAL A 230 -16.94 18.32 2.96
CA VAL A 230 -17.74 17.19 3.42
C VAL A 230 -19.25 17.51 3.37
N ALA A 231 -19.63 18.75 3.68
CA ALA A 231 -21.03 19.22 3.58
C ALA A 231 -21.51 19.23 2.12
N ASP A 232 -20.63 19.58 1.18
CA ASP A 232 -20.91 19.60 -0.27
C ASP A 232 -20.89 18.21 -0.93
N CYS A 233 -20.79 17.14 -0.15
CA CYS A 233 -20.72 15.77 -0.64
C CYS A 233 -21.81 14.91 -0.03
N ASP A 234 -22.71 14.39 -0.84
CA ASP A 234 -23.84 13.55 -0.38
C ASP A 234 -23.43 12.09 -0.11
N GLY A 235 -22.27 11.63 -0.61
CA GLY A 235 -21.80 10.27 -0.49
C GLY A 235 -20.79 10.05 0.65
N PRO A 236 -20.34 8.80 0.85
CA PRO A 236 -19.28 8.48 1.78
C PRO A 236 -17.98 9.25 1.50
N ALA A 237 -17.32 9.74 2.57
CA ALA A 237 -16.10 10.50 2.48
C ALA A 237 -14.99 9.92 3.37
N ILE A 238 -13.73 10.03 2.90
CA ILE A 238 -12.55 9.70 3.70
C ILE A 238 -11.70 10.96 3.84
N VAL A 239 -11.32 11.29 5.07
CA VAL A 239 -10.45 12.44 5.39
C VAL A 239 -9.14 11.92 5.96
N TYR A 240 -8.08 12.00 5.18
CA TYR A 240 -6.73 11.58 5.59
C TYR A 240 -5.96 12.71 6.27
N THR A 241 -5.22 12.34 7.30
CA THR A 241 -4.32 13.23 8.04
C THR A 241 -2.96 12.58 8.26
N SER A 242 -1.91 13.38 8.36
CA SER A 242 -0.56 12.88 8.66
C SER A 242 -0.33 12.70 10.17
N THR A 243 -1.16 13.32 11.02
CA THR A 243 -1.00 13.28 12.47
C THR A 243 -2.30 12.90 13.18
N ILE A 244 -2.16 12.15 14.29
CA ILE A 244 -3.30 11.71 15.10
C ILE A 244 -4.03 12.93 15.68
N LYS A 245 -3.29 13.97 16.12
CA LYS A 245 -3.88 15.19 16.69
C LYS A 245 -4.88 15.84 15.72
N ILE A 246 -4.49 16.03 14.46
CA ILE A 246 -5.37 16.62 13.44
C ILE A 246 -6.54 15.68 13.10
N ALA A 247 -6.33 14.35 13.12
CA ALA A 247 -7.43 13.40 12.94
C ALA A 247 -8.49 13.55 14.03
N GLU A 248 -8.09 13.62 15.30
CA GLU A 248 -8.98 13.81 16.43
C GLU A 248 -9.68 15.18 16.36
N THR A 249 -8.94 16.26 16.08
CA THR A 249 -9.53 17.61 15.91
C THR A 249 -10.61 17.66 14.83
N LEU A 250 -10.33 17.06 13.65
CA LEU A 250 -11.29 17.04 12.53
C LEU A 250 -12.48 16.13 12.80
N HIS A 251 -12.27 14.99 13.43
CA HIS A 251 -13.36 14.08 13.84
C HIS A 251 -14.33 14.79 14.77
N ASP A 252 -13.82 15.47 15.81
CA ASP A 252 -14.64 16.19 16.78
C ASP A 252 -15.38 17.36 16.14
N ALA A 253 -14.72 18.13 15.28
CA ALA A 253 -15.33 19.24 14.55
C ALA A 253 -16.46 18.78 13.61
N LEU A 254 -16.28 17.67 12.89
CA LEU A 254 -17.30 17.10 12.01
C LEU A 254 -18.48 16.54 12.79
N THR A 255 -18.21 15.86 13.90
CA THR A 255 -19.23 15.30 14.79
C THR A 255 -20.09 16.41 15.43
N LEU A 256 -19.45 17.49 15.90
CA LEU A 256 -20.14 18.68 16.43
C LEU A 256 -20.99 19.37 15.37
N ALA A 257 -20.57 19.34 14.11
CA ALA A 257 -21.36 19.87 12.98
C ALA A 257 -22.50 18.95 12.55
N GLY A 258 -22.75 17.83 13.24
CA GLY A 258 -23.84 16.90 12.96
C GLY A 258 -23.55 15.89 11.85
N HIS A 259 -22.30 15.75 11.43
CA HIS A 259 -21.91 14.73 10.47
C HIS A 259 -21.50 13.42 11.15
N PRO A 260 -22.15 12.28 10.87
CA PRO A 260 -21.73 10.98 11.41
C PRO A 260 -20.32 10.63 10.93
N ALA A 261 -19.35 10.71 11.82
CA ALA A 261 -17.95 10.46 11.55
C ALA A 261 -17.39 9.33 12.42
N ALA A 262 -16.55 8.48 11.82
CA ALA A 262 -15.73 7.48 12.48
C ALA A 262 -14.27 7.93 12.51
N LEU A 263 -13.51 7.49 13.53
CA LEU A 263 -12.09 7.83 13.72
C LEU A 263 -11.22 6.58 13.63
N TYR A 264 -10.13 6.64 12.84
CA TYR A 264 -9.23 5.51 12.71
C TYR A 264 -7.74 5.93 12.71
N HIS A 265 -6.98 5.45 13.67
CA HIS A 265 -5.53 5.65 13.74
C HIS A 265 -4.83 4.55 14.55
N GLY A 266 -3.49 4.42 14.38
CA GLY A 266 -2.71 3.33 14.93
C GLY A 266 -2.65 3.23 16.45
N LYS A 267 -3.00 4.30 17.22
CA LYS A 267 -3.07 4.26 18.68
C LYS A 267 -4.38 3.69 19.23
N LEU A 268 -5.42 3.56 18.40
CA LEU A 268 -6.67 2.93 18.83
C LEU A 268 -6.47 1.43 19.06
N GLY A 269 -7.13 0.90 20.10
CA GLY A 269 -7.18 -0.55 20.33
C GLY A 269 -7.86 -1.31 19.18
N ALA A 270 -7.50 -2.57 18.99
CA ALA A 270 -7.98 -3.38 17.87
C ALA A 270 -9.51 -3.49 17.81
N ALA A 271 -10.18 -3.62 18.97
CA ALA A 271 -11.64 -3.67 19.04
C ALA A 271 -12.27 -2.36 18.53
N ARG A 272 -11.79 -1.20 19.00
CA ARG A 272 -12.31 0.10 18.59
C ARG A 272 -12.06 0.33 17.09
N ARG A 273 -10.87 0.01 16.57
CA ARG A 273 -10.59 0.11 15.14
C ARG A 273 -11.59 -0.68 14.30
N ARG A 274 -11.96 -1.88 14.75
CA ARG A 274 -12.99 -2.70 14.08
C ARG A 274 -14.34 -2.02 14.09
N THR A 275 -14.82 -1.57 15.27
CA THR A 275 -16.11 -0.89 15.39
C THR A 275 -16.20 0.34 14.49
N GLU A 276 -15.17 1.18 14.47
CA GLU A 276 -15.13 2.39 13.63
C GLU A 276 -15.12 2.04 12.13
N GLN A 277 -14.35 1.01 11.75
CA GLN A 277 -14.32 0.52 10.37
C GLN A 277 -15.67 -0.04 9.96
N ASP A 278 -16.30 -0.88 10.79
CA ASP A 278 -17.61 -1.49 10.50
C ASP A 278 -18.68 -0.39 10.37
N ALA A 279 -18.65 0.65 11.22
CA ALA A 279 -19.57 1.78 11.15
C ALA A 279 -19.47 2.53 9.80
N PHE A 280 -18.24 2.70 9.27
CA PHE A 280 -18.03 3.31 7.97
C PHE A 280 -18.44 2.39 6.82
N MET A 281 -18.12 1.10 6.90
CA MET A 281 -18.43 0.13 5.84
C MET A 281 -19.93 -0.07 5.67
N ASN A 282 -20.70 -0.15 6.77
CA ASN A 282 -22.16 -0.34 6.76
C ASN A 282 -22.94 0.98 6.59
N GLY A 283 -22.27 2.13 6.56
CA GLY A 283 -22.88 3.44 6.32
C GLY A 283 -23.45 4.13 7.56
N THR A 284 -23.31 3.56 8.77
CA THR A 284 -23.68 4.23 10.03
C THR A 284 -22.86 5.48 10.26
N ALA A 285 -21.57 5.45 9.91
CA ALA A 285 -20.73 6.63 9.77
C ALA A 285 -20.50 6.92 8.29
N ARG A 286 -20.93 8.09 7.83
CA ARG A 286 -20.74 8.54 6.44
C ARG A 286 -19.30 8.97 6.16
N ILE A 287 -18.59 9.43 7.19
CA ILE A 287 -17.24 9.97 7.07
C ILE A 287 -16.27 9.09 7.87
N MET A 288 -15.11 8.82 7.28
CA MET A 288 -13.99 8.24 7.98
C MET A 288 -12.88 9.28 8.10
N VAL A 289 -12.52 9.69 9.30
CA VAL A 289 -11.34 10.52 9.58
C VAL A 289 -10.19 9.62 10.03
N ALA A 290 -9.09 9.62 9.31
CA ALA A 290 -8.04 8.65 9.56
C ALA A 290 -6.62 9.15 9.27
N THR A 291 -5.64 8.47 9.89
CA THR A 291 -4.26 8.51 9.42
C THR A 291 -4.03 7.43 8.34
N ASP A 292 -2.81 7.34 7.81
CA ASP A 292 -2.32 6.26 6.92
C ASP A 292 -2.60 4.84 7.43
N ALA A 293 -2.86 4.68 8.74
CA ALA A 293 -3.27 3.40 9.34
C ALA A 293 -4.60 2.86 8.76
N PHE A 294 -5.50 3.73 8.28
CA PHE A 294 -6.72 3.38 7.54
C PHE A 294 -6.40 3.36 6.04
N GLY A 295 -5.60 2.43 5.66
CA GLY A 295 -5.08 2.46 4.31
C GLY A 295 -5.46 1.20 3.54
N MET A 296 -4.71 0.18 3.72
CA MET A 296 -4.77 -1.02 2.91
C MET A 296 -5.93 -1.92 3.36
N GLY A 297 -6.68 -2.48 2.39
CA GLY A 297 -7.77 -3.43 2.68
C GLY A 297 -9.18 -2.85 2.76
N ILE A 298 -9.38 -1.57 2.51
CA ILE A 298 -10.71 -0.96 2.46
C ILE A 298 -11.28 -1.08 1.05
N ASP A 299 -12.38 -1.79 0.92
CA ASP A 299 -13.07 -2.02 -0.36
C ASP A 299 -14.53 -1.52 -0.32
N LYS A 300 -14.69 -0.21 -0.08
CA LYS A 300 -15.99 0.48 -0.19
C LYS A 300 -16.07 1.12 -1.58
N PRO A 301 -17.00 0.66 -2.45
CA PRO A 301 -17.02 1.08 -3.85
C PRO A 301 -17.51 2.51 -4.08
N ASP A 302 -18.41 2.98 -3.22
CA ASP A 302 -19.21 4.19 -3.35
C ASP A 302 -18.61 5.44 -2.68
N VAL A 303 -17.33 5.48 -2.38
CA VAL A 303 -16.66 6.67 -1.81
C VAL A 303 -16.67 7.80 -2.84
N ARG A 304 -17.31 8.93 -2.50
CA ARG A 304 -17.46 10.08 -3.39
C ARG A 304 -16.45 11.19 -3.16
N LEU A 305 -15.82 11.21 -1.98
CA LEU A 305 -14.85 12.25 -1.62
C LEU A 305 -13.68 11.64 -0.83
N VAL A 306 -12.46 11.93 -1.28
CA VAL A 306 -11.25 11.72 -0.49
C VAL A 306 -10.58 13.07 -0.27
N VAL A 307 -10.44 13.47 0.98
CA VAL A 307 -9.75 14.69 1.38
C VAL A 307 -8.45 14.35 2.06
N HIS A 308 -7.36 14.88 1.58
CA HIS A 308 -6.11 14.93 2.34
C HIS A 308 -6.06 16.25 3.10
N ALA A 309 -6.45 16.23 4.36
CA ALA A 309 -6.44 17.41 5.22
C ALA A 309 -5.02 17.86 5.59
N GLN A 310 -4.03 16.99 5.45
CA GLN A 310 -2.61 17.29 5.50
C GLN A 310 -1.91 16.58 4.32
N MET A 311 -0.85 17.19 3.81
CA MET A 311 -0.10 16.65 2.68
C MET A 311 0.52 15.28 3.01
N PRO A 312 0.32 14.24 2.19
CA PRO A 312 0.98 12.95 2.36
C PRO A 312 2.49 13.01 2.03
N GLY A 313 3.22 11.95 2.39
CA GLY A 313 4.68 11.91 2.24
C GLY A 313 5.17 11.71 0.82
N SER A 314 4.33 11.22 -0.10
CA SER A 314 4.69 10.95 -1.50
C SER A 314 3.46 10.95 -2.41
N LEU A 315 3.69 11.06 -3.73
CA LEU A 315 2.64 10.90 -4.74
C LEU A 315 2.12 9.47 -4.82
N ASP A 316 2.94 8.47 -4.52
CA ASP A 316 2.51 7.08 -4.45
C ASP A 316 1.46 6.87 -3.36
N ALA A 317 1.73 7.35 -2.14
CA ALA A 317 0.77 7.31 -1.04
C ALA A 317 -0.51 8.09 -1.39
N TYR A 318 -0.36 9.31 -1.93
CA TYR A 318 -1.48 10.12 -2.36
C TYR A 318 -2.37 9.41 -3.38
N TYR A 319 -1.78 8.84 -4.43
CA TYR A 319 -2.52 8.11 -5.47
C TYR A 319 -3.18 6.84 -4.91
N GLN A 320 -2.50 6.09 -4.04
CA GLN A 320 -3.06 4.89 -3.42
C GLN A 320 -4.26 5.21 -2.52
N GLU A 321 -4.21 6.31 -1.78
CA GLU A 321 -5.27 6.78 -0.89
C GLU A 321 -6.44 7.37 -1.69
N THR A 322 -6.20 8.22 -2.67
CA THR A 322 -7.23 8.75 -3.58
C THR A 322 -7.86 7.65 -4.44
N GLY A 323 -7.12 6.59 -4.74
CA GLY A 323 -7.60 5.43 -5.48
C GLY A 323 -8.75 4.67 -4.81
N ARG A 324 -9.10 5.01 -3.55
CA ARG A 324 -10.28 4.46 -2.84
C ARG A 324 -11.57 5.09 -3.31
N ALA A 325 -11.51 6.30 -3.88
CA ALA A 325 -12.67 7.00 -4.41
C ALA A 325 -13.19 6.35 -5.72
N GLY A 326 -14.51 6.33 -5.90
CA GLY A 326 -15.17 5.98 -7.15
C GLY A 326 -14.78 4.62 -7.73
N ARG A 327 -14.67 3.57 -6.93
CA ARG A 327 -14.32 2.22 -7.41
C ARG A 327 -15.42 1.57 -8.23
N ASP A 328 -16.65 2.04 -8.09
CA ASP A 328 -17.81 1.69 -8.90
C ASP A 328 -17.77 2.33 -10.30
N GLY A 329 -16.87 3.28 -10.56
CA GLY A 329 -16.74 4.01 -11.81
C GLY A 329 -17.45 5.35 -11.84
N GLU A 330 -18.26 5.66 -10.81
CA GLU A 330 -18.94 6.93 -10.67
C GLU A 330 -17.97 8.06 -10.29
N ALA A 331 -18.35 9.29 -10.63
CA ALA A 331 -17.54 10.48 -10.36
C ALA A 331 -17.23 10.63 -8.86
N ALA A 332 -15.97 10.95 -8.55
CA ALA A 332 -15.53 11.18 -7.19
C ALA A 332 -14.47 12.29 -7.13
N ARG A 333 -14.49 13.07 -6.06
CA ARG A 333 -13.56 14.18 -5.84
C ARG A 333 -12.39 13.73 -4.94
N CYS A 334 -11.19 14.19 -5.31
CA CYS A 334 -9.96 13.96 -4.54
C CYS A 334 -9.33 15.33 -4.27
N VAL A 335 -9.39 15.81 -3.05
CA VAL A 335 -8.96 17.16 -2.68
C VAL A 335 -7.80 17.13 -1.69
N LEU A 336 -6.72 17.82 -2.04
CA LEU A 336 -5.61 18.09 -1.14
C LEU A 336 -5.80 19.48 -0.51
N VAL A 337 -5.96 19.55 0.80
CA VAL A 337 -5.97 20.79 1.57
C VAL A 337 -4.53 21.10 1.95
N LEU A 338 -3.96 22.13 1.33
CA LEU A 338 -2.53 22.44 1.40
C LEU A 338 -2.26 23.59 2.38
N ASP A 339 -1.55 23.30 3.46
CA ASP A 339 -0.85 24.29 4.28
C ASP A 339 0.66 24.24 4.00
N GLU A 340 1.28 25.38 3.80
CA GLU A 340 2.72 25.51 3.59
C GLU A 340 3.56 24.83 4.71
N LYS A 341 3.01 24.74 5.92
CA LYS A 341 3.64 24.10 7.08
C LYS A 341 3.65 22.57 7.00
N ASP A 342 2.80 21.96 6.17
CA ASP A 342 2.71 20.50 6.05
C ASP A 342 4.03 19.88 5.56
N LYS A 343 4.77 20.56 4.69
CA LYS A 343 6.12 20.15 4.28
C LYS A 343 7.04 19.94 5.49
N ARG A 344 6.94 20.79 6.52
CA ARG A 344 7.78 20.67 7.73
C ARG A 344 7.43 19.42 8.52
N VAL A 345 6.15 19.05 8.58
CA VAL A 345 5.68 17.82 9.25
C VAL A 345 6.26 16.59 8.56
N GLN A 346 6.19 16.53 7.24
CA GLN A 346 6.75 15.42 6.46
C GLN A 346 8.28 15.38 6.55
N SER A 347 8.95 16.52 6.46
CA SER A 347 10.42 16.61 6.62
C SER A 347 10.86 16.14 8.01
N PHE A 348 10.08 16.46 9.08
CA PHE A 348 10.34 15.98 10.43
C PHE A 348 10.19 14.44 10.53
N PHE A 349 9.19 13.85 9.88
CA PHE A 349 9.04 12.40 9.84
C PHE A 349 10.20 11.73 9.13
N LEU A 350 10.65 12.28 7.99
CA LEU A 350 11.81 11.78 7.25
C LEU A 350 13.09 11.87 8.07
N ALA A 351 13.39 13.01 8.68
CA ALA A 351 14.58 13.22 9.50
C ALA A 351 14.68 12.24 10.70
N ASN A 352 13.54 11.76 11.19
CA ASN A 352 13.48 10.79 12.28
C ASN A 352 13.38 9.32 11.81
N ARG A 353 13.22 9.08 10.51
CA ARG A 353 13.08 7.73 9.94
C ARG A 353 14.42 7.02 9.84
N TYR A 354 15.47 7.74 9.45
CA TYR A 354 16.78 7.17 9.16
C TYR A 354 17.79 7.49 10.25
N PRO A 355 18.51 6.48 10.80
CA PRO A 355 19.60 6.69 11.73
C PRO A 355 20.83 7.23 10.98
N SER A 356 21.55 8.15 11.61
CA SER A 356 22.83 8.64 11.06
C SER A 356 23.93 7.58 11.23
N GLU A 357 24.92 7.61 10.34
CA GLU A 357 26.13 6.78 10.47
C GLU A 357 26.78 6.93 11.85
N ALA A 358 26.87 8.15 12.35
CA ALA A 358 27.38 8.43 13.68
C ALA A 358 26.63 7.65 14.78
N LEU A 359 25.30 7.49 14.66
CA LEU A 359 24.53 6.69 15.61
C LEU A 359 24.86 5.20 15.47
N LEU A 360 24.98 4.69 14.24
CA LEU A 360 25.36 3.28 14.00
C LEU A 360 26.73 2.97 14.57
N ARG A 361 27.72 3.83 14.33
CA ARG A 361 29.08 3.69 14.92
C ARG A 361 29.04 3.75 16.45
N ARG A 362 28.25 4.63 17.05
CA ARG A 362 28.05 4.71 18.51
C ARG A 362 27.44 3.42 19.08
N ILE A 363 26.45 2.82 18.41
CA ILE A 363 25.85 1.54 18.80
C ILE A 363 26.88 0.42 18.77
N VAL A 364 27.62 0.29 17.67
CA VAL A 364 28.66 -0.73 17.51
C VAL A 364 29.75 -0.56 18.56
N ALA A 365 30.21 0.68 18.80
CA ALA A 365 31.20 0.97 19.83
C ALA A 365 30.72 0.65 21.26
N ALA A 366 29.44 0.92 21.55
CA ALA A 366 28.84 0.58 22.84
C ALA A 366 28.77 -0.93 23.03
N LEU A 367 28.39 -1.70 22.02
CA LEU A 367 28.32 -3.17 22.06
C LEU A 367 29.71 -3.81 22.09
N ARG A 368 30.76 -3.21 21.48
CA ARG A 368 32.14 -3.70 21.52
C ARG A 368 32.77 -3.61 22.93
N LYS A 369 32.33 -2.64 23.72
CA LYS A 369 32.83 -2.44 25.09
C LYS A 369 32.29 -3.47 26.12
N GLN A 370 31.34 -4.29 25.70
CA GLN A 370 30.64 -5.22 26.56
C GLN A 370 30.89 -6.67 26.12
N ASP A 371 31.35 -7.51 27.02
CA ASP A 371 31.55 -8.96 26.81
C ASP A 371 30.21 -9.73 26.85
N ARG A 372 29.15 -9.12 27.35
CA ARG A 372 27.84 -9.75 27.52
C ARG A 372 26.80 -9.14 26.57
N PRO A 373 25.81 -9.93 26.10
CA PRO A 373 24.72 -9.42 25.31
C PRO A 373 23.96 -8.32 26.07
N MET A 374 23.65 -7.23 25.40
CA MET A 374 22.99 -6.05 25.97
C MET A 374 21.52 -6.00 25.54
N SER A 375 20.61 -5.59 26.43
CA SER A 375 19.23 -5.31 26.05
C SER A 375 19.13 -3.94 25.38
N LEU A 376 18.03 -3.72 24.64
CA LEU A 376 17.75 -2.40 24.00
C LEU A 376 17.63 -1.27 25.03
N VAL A 377 17.13 -1.58 26.24
CA VAL A 377 17.01 -0.63 27.35
C VAL A 377 18.38 -0.18 27.83
N GLN A 378 19.27 -1.13 28.12
CA GLN A 378 20.64 -0.85 28.54
C GLN A 378 21.42 -0.08 27.47
N LEU A 379 21.25 -0.43 26.20
CA LEU A 379 21.86 0.29 25.09
C LEU A 379 21.36 1.75 25.01
N ARG A 380 20.07 1.98 25.24
CA ARG A 380 19.51 3.31 25.29
C ARG A 380 20.05 4.15 26.43
N GLU A 381 20.15 3.56 27.63
CA GLU A 381 20.74 4.23 28.80
C GLU A 381 22.20 4.65 28.55
N GLN A 382 22.96 3.79 27.89
CA GLN A 382 24.37 4.06 27.57
C GLN A 382 24.55 5.13 26.46
N LEU A 383 23.60 5.22 25.52
CA LEU A 383 23.65 6.20 24.42
C LEU A 383 23.02 7.53 24.75
N GLY A 384 22.33 7.66 25.90
CA GLY A 384 21.70 8.91 26.34
C GLY A 384 20.49 9.31 25.48
N ASP A 385 20.42 10.57 25.05
CA ASP A 385 19.26 11.22 24.41
C ASP A 385 18.75 10.65 23.08
N THR A 386 19.05 9.39 22.79
CA THR A 386 18.57 8.76 21.54
C THR A 386 17.11 8.31 21.67
N ALA A 387 16.23 8.82 20.82
CA ALA A 387 14.84 8.40 20.76
C ALA A 387 14.73 6.89 20.54
N LEU A 388 13.90 6.19 21.34
CA LEU A 388 13.74 4.74 21.31
C LEU A 388 13.46 4.21 19.90
N ARG A 389 12.59 4.88 19.16
CA ARG A 389 12.23 4.50 17.78
C ARG A 389 13.44 4.54 16.84
N LYS A 390 14.26 5.60 16.93
CA LYS A 390 15.49 5.75 16.13
C LYS A 390 16.51 4.68 16.47
N LEU A 391 16.63 4.34 17.76
CA LEU A 391 17.50 3.25 18.23
C LEU A 391 17.01 1.87 17.71
N GLN A 392 15.69 1.62 17.73
CA GLN A 392 15.11 0.38 17.21
C GLN A 392 15.38 0.21 15.71
N VAL A 393 15.24 1.29 14.94
CA VAL A 393 15.55 1.28 13.49
C VAL A 393 17.03 1.02 13.28
N ALA A 394 17.92 1.70 13.99
CA ALA A 394 19.37 1.52 13.89
C ALA A 394 19.81 0.08 14.23
N VAL A 395 19.25 -0.50 15.30
CA VAL A 395 19.52 -1.89 15.70
C VAL A 395 19.02 -2.89 14.66
N ARG A 396 17.85 -2.64 14.09
CA ARG A 396 17.33 -3.49 13.00
C ARG A 396 18.25 -3.44 11.77
N LEU A 397 18.67 -2.25 11.38
CA LEU A 397 19.58 -2.01 10.27
C LEU A 397 20.91 -2.77 10.42
N LEU A 398 21.52 -2.67 11.60
CA LEU A 398 22.76 -3.40 11.91
C LEU A 398 22.54 -4.93 11.92
N ALA A 399 21.35 -5.39 12.30
CA ALA A 399 21.01 -6.81 12.26
C ALA A 399 20.80 -7.30 10.80
N ASP A 400 20.09 -6.53 9.97
CA ASP A 400 19.87 -6.84 8.55
C ASP A 400 21.18 -6.83 7.75
N ALA A 401 22.15 -5.99 8.15
CA ALA A 401 23.50 -5.97 7.60
C ALA A 401 24.41 -7.10 8.13
N GLY A 402 23.91 -7.99 9.02
CA GLY A 402 24.69 -9.07 9.61
C GLY A 402 25.75 -8.61 10.62
N ILE A 403 25.76 -7.32 10.99
CA ILE A 403 26.71 -6.75 11.96
C ILE A 403 26.32 -7.11 13.38
N LEU A 404 25.02 -7.27 13.61
CA LEU A 404 24.43 -7.51 14.92
C LEU A 404 23.46 -8.70 14.87
N ARG A 405 23.45 -9.51 15.92
CA ARG A 405 22.47 -10.59 16.11
C ARG A 405 21.55 -10.29 17.28
N ARG A 406 20.25 -10.51 17.07
CA ARG A 406 19.26 -10.52 18.15
C ARG A 406 19.20 -11.92 18.76
N GLY A 407 19.49 -12.04 20.04
CA GLY A 407 19.36 -13.27 20.79
C GLY A 407 17.98 -13.45 21.42
N ALA A 408 17.81 -14.54 22.16
CA ALA A 408 16.61 -14.78 22.97
C ALA A 408 16.33 -13.60 23.92
N ARG A 409 15.06 -13.27 24.13
CA ARG A 409 14.60 -12.14 24.98
C ARG A 409 15.04 -10.75 24.48
N GLY A 410 15.36 -10.61 23.15
CA GLY A 410 15.69 -9.31 22.56
C GLY A 410 17.09 -8.78 22.92
N THR A 411 18.00 -9.63 23.38
CA THR A 411 19.39 -9.26 23.63
C THR A 411 20.15 -9.02 22.32
N LEU A 412 21.11 -8.09 22.34
CA LEU A 412 21.90 -7.64 21.20
C LEU A 412 23.35 -8.06 21.36
N ARG A 413 23.93 -8.65 20.31
CA ARG A 413 25.34 -9.06 20.28
C ARG A 413 25.93 -8.80 18.90
N LEU A 414 27.17 -8.34 18.84
CA LEU A 414 27.90 -8.21 17.58
C LEU A 414 28.19 -9.58 16.97
N GLN A 415 28.11 -9.68 15.64
CA GLN A 415 28.55 -10.85 14.87
C GLN A 415 29.90 -10.55 14.23
N GLY A 416 30.95 -11.32 14.66
CA GLY A 416 32.28 -11.23 14.07
C GLY A 416 33.01 -9.90 14.31
N SER A 417 34.13 -9.71 13.61
CA SER A 417 34.78 -8.41 13.46
C SER A 417 34.01 -7.58 12.42
N ALA A 418 32.94 -6.94 12.84
CA ALA A 418 32.25 -5.98 11.97
C ALA A 418 33.24 -4.85 11.62
N GLY A 419 33.83 -4.91 10.43
CA GLY A 419 34.69 -3.86 9.89
C GLY A 419 33.89 -2.58 9.69
N ASP A 420 34.59 -1.46 9.68
CA ASP A 420 33.98 -0.15 9.37
C ASP A 420 33.31 -0.16 7.98
N ASP A 421 33.84 -0.94 7.04
CA ASP A 421 33.28 -1.14 5.69
C ASP A 421 31.85 -1.69 5.69
N ALA A 422 31.50 -2.58 6.61
CA ALA A 422 30.13 -3.12 6.72
C ALA A 422 29.13 -2.06 7.22
N ILE A 423 29.56 -1.17 8.12
CA ILE A 423 28.76 -0.03 8.58
C ILE A 423 28.58 0.96 7.42
N GLU A 424 29.63 1.22 6.66
CA GLU A 424 29.62 2.14 5.53
C GLU A 424 28.68 1.61 4.43
N MET A 425 28.76 0.34 4.06
CA MET A 425 27.83 -0.29 3.11
C MET A 425 26.37 -0.25 3.59
N ALA A 426 26.13 -0.52 4.88
CA ALA A 426 24.80 -0.41 5.45
C ALA A 426 24.28 1.03 5.41
N THR A 427 25.15 2.00 5.68
CA THR A 427 24.84 3.43 5.66
C THR A 427 24.53 3.91 4.25
N HIS A 428 25.34 3.51 3.25
CA HIS A 428 25.15 3.91 1.86
C HIS A 428 23.76 3.54 1.32
N ARG A 429 23.31 2.31 1.54
CA ARG A 429 21.96 1.87 1.15
C ARG A 429 20.84 2.71 1.77
N TYR A 430 21.05 3.24 2.96
CA TYR A 430 20.07 4.07 3.65
C TYR A 430 20.13 5.54 3.25
N GLN A 431 21.31 6.03 2.86
CA GLN A 431 21.45 7.35 2.27
C GLN A 431 20.73 7.45 0.93
N GLU A 432 20.89 6.47 0.05
CA GLU A 432 20.14 6.39 -1.21
C GLU A 432 18.62 6.39 -0.98
N ARG A 433 18.18 5.72 0.09
CA ARG A 433 16.76 5.68 0.45
C ARG A 433 16.26 7.00 1.04
N ASP A 434 17.05 7.67 1.89
CA ASP A 434 16.74 9.01 2.42
C ASP A 434 16.66 10.04 1.29
N GLU A 435 17.60 10.02 0.35
CA GLU A 435 17.58 10.90 -0.82
C GLU A 435 16.34 10.68 -1.68
N ARG A 436 15.94 9.43 -1.89
CA ARG A 436 14.73 9.09 -2.64
C ARG A 436 13.45 9.52 -1.90
N ASP A 437 13.34 9.27 -0.62
CA ASP A 437 12.18 9.72 0.17
C ASP A 437 12.07 11.26 0.15
N ARG A 438 13.20 11.97 0.15
CA ARG A 438 13.25 13.43 -0.04
C ARG A 438 12.82 13.84 -1.45
N ALA A 439 13.24 13.11 -2.48
CA ALA A 439 12.81 13.36 -3.85
C ALA A 439 11.31 13.11 -4.02
N ASN A 440 10.77 12.05 -3.43
CA ASN A 440 9.34 11.75 -3.42
C ASN A 440 8.53 12.85 -2.71
N LEU A 441 9.02 13.36 -1.58
CA LEU A 441 8.40 14.51 -0.91
C LEU A 441 8.48 15.78 -1.77
N ALA A 442 9.60 16.01 -2.46
CA ALA A 442 9.74 17.16 -3.36
C ALA A 442 8.75 17.06 -4.53
N ALA A 443 8.56 15.88 -5.12
CA ALA A 443 7.57 15.64 -6.17
C ALA A 443 6.13 15.89 -5.67
N MET A 444 5.81 15.50 -4.43
CA MET A 444 4.51 15.79 -3.83
C MET A 444 4.29 17.30 -3.61
N VAL A 445 5.33 18.01 -3.19
CA VAL A 445 5.27 19.48 -3.04
C VAL A 445 5.10 20.16 -4.40
N ASP A 446 5.82 19.73 -5.44
CA ASP A 446 5.67 20.25 -6.80
C ASP A 446 4.24 20.01 -7.33
N TYR A 447 3.70 18.81 -7.15
CA TYR A 447 2.31 18.51 -7.48
C TYR A 447 1.33 19.46 -6.78
N ALA A 448 1.51 19.67 -5.47
CA ALA A 448 0.61 20.50 -4.67
C ALA A 448 0.62 21.97 -5.09
N ARG A 449 1.79 22.51 -5.48
CA ARG A 449 1.98 23.93 -5.82
C ARG A 449 1.87 24.25 -7.30
N SER A 450 1.97 23.24 -8.16
CA SER A 450 1.96 23.42 -9.61
C SER A 450 0.58 23.85 -10.10
N GLY A 451 0.53 24.77 -11.07
CA GLY A 451 -0.66 25.10 -11.86
C GLY A 451 -0.91 24.15 -13.03
N ARG A 452 -0.07 23.12 -13.23
CA ARG A 452 -0.21 22.15 -14.31
C ARG A 452 -1.36 21.17 -14.06
N CYS A 453 -1.81 20.51 -15.11
CA CYS A 453 -2.85 19.47 -15.03
C CYS A 453 -2.45 18.39 -14.00
N ARG A 454 -3.32 18.15 -12.99
CA ARG A 454 -3.06 17.20 -11.91
C ARG A 454 -2.82 15.78 -12.42
N TRP A 455 -3.63 15.33 -13.36
CA TRP A 455 -3.47 14.01 -13.97
C TRP A 455 -2.17 13.88 -14.78
N HIS A 456 -1.77 14.94 -15.46
CA HIS A 456 -0.51 14.91 -16.21
C HIS A 456 0.70 14.72 -15.29
N LEU A 457 0.68 15.37 -14.12
CA LEU A 457 1.73 15.19 -13.10
C LEU A 457 1.75 13.78 -12.51
N LEU A 458 0.57 13.21 -12.20
CA LEU A 458 0.46 11.84 -11.69
C LEU A 458 0.92 10.81 -12.72
N LEU A 459 0.49 10.93 -13.98
CA LEU A 459 0.92 10.01 -15.04
C LEU A 459 2.44 10.08 -15.24
N ALA A 460 3.01 11.27 -15.30
CA ALA A 460 4.46 11.45 -15.44
C ALA A 460 5.25 10.82 -14.27
N HIS A 461 4.73 10.92 -13.05
CA HIS A 461 5.35 10.29 -11.87
C HIS A 461 5.42 8.75 -11.99
N PHE A 462 4.38 8.12 -12.55
CA PHE A 462 4.34 6.67 -12.78
C PHE A 462 4.93 6.22 -14.12
N GLY A 463 5.65 7.11 -14.83
CA GLY A 463 6.29 6.81 -16.11
C GLY A 463 5.29 6.64 -17.27
N GLU A 464 4.08 7.18 -17.13
CA GLU A 464 3.08 7.17 -18.19
C GLU A 464 2.99 8.53 -18.88
N SER A 465 2.73 8.52 -20.19
CA SER A 465 2.50 9.72 -20.98
C SER A 465 1.05 9.82 -21.41
N ALA A 466 0.44 10.98 -21.20
CA ALA A 466 -0.87 11.28 -21.77
C ALA A 466 -0.71 11.83 -23.19
N GLN A 467 -1.60 11.45 -24.11
CA GLN A 467 -1.68 12.05 -25.45
C GLN A 467 -2.34 13.44 -25.45
N TRP A 468 -2.77 13.92 -24.29
CA TRP A 468 -3.40 15.21 -24.04
C TRP A 468 -2.61 16.00 -22.97
N GLN A 469 -2.63 17.32 -23.05
CA GLN A 469 -1.99 18.20 -22.07
C GLN A 469 -2.91 18.55 -20.89
N HIS A 470 -4.23 18.53 -21.11
CA HIS A 470 -5.26 18.91 -20.15
C HIS A 470 -6.29 17.80 -20.04
N CYS A 471 -6.55 17.30 -18.82
CA CYS A 471 -7.58 16.28 -18.59
C CYS A 471 -9.01 16.85 -18.67
N GLY A 472 -9.17 18.16 -18.57
CA GLY A 472 -10.45 18.87 -18.65
C GLY A 472 -11.26 18.90 -17.34
N HIS A 473 -10.92 18.09 -16.32
CA HIS A 473 -11.74 17.91 -15.13
C HIS A 473 -11.00 18.07 -13.78
N CYS A 474 -9.71 18.34 -13.75
CA CYS A 474 -9.03 18.77 -12.52
C CYS A 474 -9.16 20.29 -12.31
N ASP A 475 -8.88 20.74 -11.08
CA ASP A 475 -8.93 22.15 -10.69
C ASP A 475 -8.17 23.06 -11.65
N SER A 476 -6.91 22.74 -11.96
CA SER A 476 -6.05 23.53 -12.86
C SER A 476 -6.62 23.61 -14.27
N CYS A 477 -7.18 22.53 -14.82
CA CYS A 477 -7.80 22.55 -16.15
C CYS A 477 -9.10 23.34 -16.17
N GLN A 478 -9.89 23.29 -15.11
CA GLN A 478 -11.12 24.09 -14.98
C GLN A 478 -10.81 25.57 -14.87
N LEU A 479 -9.78 25.96 -14.12
CA LEU A 479 -9.34 27.37 -14.04
C LEU A 479 -8.87 27.90 -15.40
N VAL A 480 -8.12 27.11 -16.17
CA VAL A 480 -7.71 27.50 -17.53
C VAL A 480 -8.91 27.68 -18.44
N ALA A 481 -9.88 26.75 -18.42
CA ALA A 481 -11.11 26.84 -19.22
C ALA A 481 -11.97 28.08 -18.87
N GLN A 482 -12.08 28.38 -17.56
CA GLN A 482 -12.79 29.58 -17.09
C GLN A 482 -12.10 30.88 -17.54
N ALA A 483 -10.78 30.95 -17.48
CA ALA A 483 -10.02 32.11 -17.94
C ALA A 483 -10.14 32.33 -19.44
N GLN A 484 -10.15 31.27 -20.25
CA GLN A 484 -10.34 31.34 -21.68
C GLN A 484 -11.78 31.82 -22.02
N ALA A 485 -12.81 31.27 -21.40
CA ALA A 485 -14.19 31.69 -21.59
C ALA A 485 -14.41 33.18 -21.20
N GLY A 486 -13.75 33.64 -20.14
CA GLY A 486 -13.79 35.05 -19.75
C GLY A 486 -13.10 35.99 -20.74
N ALA A 487 -12.00 35.55 -21.34
CA ALA A 487 -11.30 36.30 -22.39
C ALA A 487 -12.14 36.45 -23.71
N ASP A 488 -12.82 35.36 -24.11
CA ASP A 488 -13.67 35.33 -25.29
C ASP A 488 -14.90 36.27 -25.13
N LEU A 489 -15.49 36.31 -23.94
CA LEU A 489 -16.59 37.23 -23.63
C LEU A 489 -16.14 38.70 -23.59
N GLY A 490 -14.92 38.98 -23.12
CA GLY A 490 -14.35 40.33 -23.15
C GLY A 490 -14.01 40.82 -24.56
N ALA A 491 -13.61 39.92 -25.47
CA ALA A 491 -13.35 40.24 -26.86
C ALA A 491 -14.66 40.48 -27.67
N ALA A 492 -15.72 39.72 -27.36
CA ALA A 492 -17.02 39.87 -28.01
C ALA A 492 -17.81 41.14 -27.56
N GLY A 493 -17.47 41.70 -26.39
CA GLY A 493 -18.10 42.94 -25.87
C GLY A 493 -17.44 44.23 -26.34
N GLN A 494 -16.33 44.15 -27.11
CA GLN A 494 -15.62 45.31 -27.68
C GLN A 494 -15.79 45.46 -29.19
N ALA A 495 -16.56 44.59 -29.84
CA ALA A 495 -16.96 44.65 -31.26
C ALA A 495 -18.42 45.13 -31.41
#